data_fd1604cde6181091b7f4c2329934a31f
#
_entry.id   fd1604cde6181091b7f4c2329934a31f
#
_cell.length_a   1.000
_cell.length_b   1.000
_cell.length_c   1.000
_cell.angle_alpha   90.00
_cell.angle_beta   90.00
_cell.angle_gamma   90.00
#
_symmetry.space_group_name_H-M   'P 1'
#
loop_
_entity.id
_entity.type
_entity.pdbx_description
1 polymer ?
#
loop_
_entity_poly.entity_id
_entity_poly.type
_entity_poly.pdbx_seq_one_letter_code
_entity_poly.pdbx_strand_id
1 'polypeptide(L)'
;ALDVLKTLDDKRILFGIMGKRSILPQDESFGYLLNLVQSGEVNTDAFVVYWQHLQFAAMNENNIVRIFREIEACPQGLLCIFRMASMFTFGRELALYPKLTKYLQMLMMRFRFVSATMINNDDYIRVAKQMLFDGKEVAFAVDIHQEILKYLSKTDVIENFDYELRELYDILIDKYYIAIWKDLSTALVNDENGSVLYYRLKDLLGVSVMNENPVLFAKNHSTDFMNLCDSYPNIAPQRFVELMPIPQNAKQFPALLLEILEKYGGHDEVLMALGNNIGTFAVSGSAIPMFENQISLLSTLKNHSISKVSGWAEKEIGYLKKNIAHDSMIENELWAKYK
;
A
#
# COMPACT_ATOMS: atom_id res chain seq x y z
N ALA A 1 -40.79 20.73 -14.61
CA ALA A 1 -39.43 20.83 -14.06
C ALA A 1 -38.42 20.10 -14.97
N LEU A 2 -38.65 18.83 -15.32
CA LEU A 2 -37.74 18.04 -16.19
C LEU A 2 -37.53 18.68 -17.57
N ASP A 3 -38.60 19.21 -18.18
CA ASP A 3 -38.50 19.83 -19.50
C ASP A 3 -37.67 21.12 -19.50
N VAL A 4 -37.70 21.88 -18.41
CA VAL A 4 -36.82 23.03 -18.24
C VAL A 4 -35.37 22.62 -18.06
N LEU A 5 -35.12 21.53 -17.30
CA LEU A 5 -33.76 21.01 -17.10
C LEU A 5 -33.15 20.45 -18.39
N LYS A 6 -33.94 19.88 -19.30
CA LYS A 6 -33.52 19.41 -20.61
C LYS A 6 -32.97 20.50 -21.52
N THR A 7 -33.33 21.77 -21.27
CA THR A 7 -32.87 22.93 -22.07
C THR A 7 -31.54 23.51 -21.59
N LEU A 8 -30.97 23.03 -20.47
CA LEU A 8 -29.70 23.51 -19.98
C LEU A 8 -28.53 23.01 -20.86
N ASP A 9 -27.70 23.94 -21.31
CA ASP A 9 -26.51 23.64 -22.13
C ASP A 9 -25.43 22.92 -21.31
N ASP A 10 -25.28 23.29 -20.02
CA ASP A 10 -24.31 22.64 -19.14
C ASP A 10 -24.93 21.39 -18.45
N LYS A 11 -24.66 20.24 -19.03
CA LYS A 11 -25.12 18.95 -18.53
C LYS A 11 -24.63 18.62 -17.11
N ARG A 12 -23.49 19.17 -16.66
CA ARG A 12 -22.97 18.96 -15.30
C ARG A 12 -23.85 19.66 -14.27
N ILE A 13 -24.28 20.90 -14.55
CA ILE A 13 -25.25 21.60 -13.72
C ILE A 13 -26.57 20.83 -13.67
N LEU A 14 -27.02 20.33 -14.81
CA LEU A 14 -28.21 19.50 -14.90
C LEU A 14 -28.13 18.31 -13.94
N PHE A 15 -27.02 17.55 -13.92
CA PHE A 15 -26.90 16.37 -13.05
C PHE A 15 -26.83 16.72 -11.57
N GLY A 16 -26.15 17.81 -11.21
CA GLY A 16 -26.14 18.31 -9.84
C GLY A 16 -27.54 18.70 -9.34
N ILE A 17 -28.35 19.31 -10.20
CA ILE A 17 -29.73 19.68 -9.87
C ILE A 17 -30.62 18.45 -9.79
N MET A 18 -30.51 17.51 -10.72
CA MET A 18 -31.31 16.27 -10.76
C MET A 18 -31.02 15.37 -9.56
N GLY A 19 -29.82 15.35 -9.05
CA GLY A 19 -29.45 14.62 -7.84
C GLY A 19 -30.13 15.15 -6.58
N LYS A 20 -30.57 16.42 -6.58
CA LYS A 20 -31.28 17.01 -5.44
C LYS A 20 -32.68 16.43 -5.35
N ARG A 21 -32.95 15.69 -4.29
CA ARG A 21 -34.19 14.97 -4.02
C ARG A 21 -35.46 15.85 -4.03
N SER A 22 -35.30 17.15 -3.77
CA SER A 22 -36.38 18.11 -3.70
C SER A 22 -36.95 18.54 -5.06
N ILE A 23 -36.32 18.18 -6.18
CA ILE A 23 -36.66 18.69 -7.50
C ILE A 23 -37.36 17.63 -8.36
N LEU A 24 -36.84 16.38 -8.38
CA LEU A 24 -37.37 15.27 -9.18
C LEU A 24 -37.44 13.98 -8.36
N PRO A 25 -38.40 13.09 -8.64
CA PRO A 25 -38.38 11.74 -8.14
C PRO A 25 -37.09 11.00 -8.58
N GLN A 26 -36.47 10.25 -7.68
CA GLN A 26 -35.19 9.61 -7.95
C GLN A 26 -35.23 8.66 -9.16
N ASP A 27 -36.32 7.87 -9.29
CA ASP A 27 -36.44 6.93 -10.40
C ASP A 27 -36.58 7.62 -11.76
N GLU A 28 -37.32 8.72 -11.83
CA GLU A 28 -37.49 9.53 -13.04
C GLU A 28 -36.17 10.22 -13.44
N SER A 29 -35.46 10.80 -12.48
CA SER A 29 -34.21 11.50 -12.75
C SER A 29 -33.08 10.51 -13.15
N PHE A 30 -33.03 9.37 -12.49
CA PHE A 30 -32.07 8.31 -12.83
C PHE A 30 -32.34 7.73 -14.23
N GLY A 31 -33.60 7.39 -14.54
CA GLY A 31 -33.98 6.89 -15.86
C GLY A 31 -33.66 7.86 -16.99
N TYR A 32 -33.86 9.16 -16.78
CA TYR A 32 -33.50 10.17 -17.76
C TYR A 32 -31.98 10.23 -17.97
N LEU A 33 -31.19 10.24 -16.89
CA LEU A 33 -29.73 10.24 -16.97
C LEU A 33 -29.21 8.98 -17.67
N LEU A 34 -29.77 7.80 -17.33
CA LEU A 34 -29.41 6.53 -17.96
C LEU A 34 -29.62 6.57 -19.48
N ASN A 35 -30.76 7.10 -19.95
CA ASN A 35 -31.04 7.28 -21.36
C ASN A 35 -30.01 8.18 -22.07
N LEU A 36 -29.60 9.30 -21.43
CA LEU A 36 -28.59 10.19 -22.00
C LEU A 36 -27.20 9.53 -22.10
N VAL A 37 -26.85 8.68 -21.14
CA VAL A 37 -25.59 7.93 -21.18
C VAL A 37 -25.65 6.81 -22.21
N GLN A 38 -26.76 6.09 -22.31
CA GLN A 38 -26.94 5.02 -23.30
C GLN A 38 -27.00 5.55 -24.73
N SER A 39 -27.56 6.75 -24.97
CA SER A 39 -27.55 7.40 -26.28
C SER A 39 -26.18 8.01 -26.64
N GLY A 40 -25.23 8.05 -25.72
CA GLY A 40 -23.91 8.67 -25.92
C GLY A 40 -23.91 10.19 -25.87
N GLU A 41 -25.03 10.82 -25.51
CA GLU A 41 -25.11 12.29 -25.34
C GLU A 41 -24.29 12.77 -24.14
N VAL A 42 -24.07 11.89 -23.16
CA VAL A 42 -23.36 12.19 -21.91
C VAL A 42 -22.45 11.02 -21.54
N ASN A 43 -21.28 11.35 -20.96
CA ASN A 43 -20.34 10.35 -20.47
C ASN A 43 -20.87 9.69 -19.19
N THR A 44 -20.53 8.43 -18.96
CA THR A 44 -20.87 7.64 -17.77
C THR A 44 -20.43 8.31 -16.46
N ASP A 45 -19.37 9.11 -16.46
CA ASP A 45 -18.92 9.91 -15.29
C ASP A 45 -19.99 10.87 -14.75
N ALA A 46 -21.01 11.18 -15.53
CA ALA A 46 -22.15 11.97 -15.06
C ALA A 46 -22.91 11.33 -13.89
N PHE A 47 -22.88 9.98 -13.81
CA PHE A 47 -23.46 9.27 -12.66
C PHE A 47 -22.72 9.58 -11.36
N VAL A 48 -21.40 9.82 -11.40
CA VAL A 48 -20.62 10.22 -10.21
C VAL A 48 -21.11 11.56 -9.69
N VAL A 49 -21.31 12.54 -10.58
CA VAL A 49 -21.83 13.87 -10.20
C VAL A 49 -23.27 13.76 -9.65
N TYR A 50 -24.12 13.00 -10.30
CA TYR A 50 -25.47 12.72 -9.84
C TYR A 50 -25.49 12.09 -8.45
N TRP A 51 -24.61 11.09 -8.23
CA TRP A 51 -24.48 10.34 -7.00
C TRP A 51 -24.02 11.19 -5.82
N GLN A 52 -23.13 12.16 -6.02
CA GLN A 52 -22.67 13.09 -4.97
C GLN A 52 -23.79 13.93 -4.35
N HIS A 53 -24.88 14.11 -5.06
CA HIS A 53 -26.02 14.90 -4.63
C HIS A 53 -27.17 14.07 -4.05
N LEU A 54 -27.04 12.73 -4.06
CA LEU A 54 -28.04 11.84 -3.49
C LEU A 54 -27.86 11.73 -1.97
N GLN A 55 -28.98 11.63 -1.25
CA GLN A 55 -28.98 11.36 0.18
C GLN A 55 -29.02 9.84 0.41
N PHE A 56 -27.86 9.20 0.54
CA PHE A 56 -27.74 7.76 0.70
C PHE A 56 -28.51 7.18 1.88
N ALA A 57 -28.49 7.86 3.03
CA ALA A 57 -29.19 7.43 4.24
C ALA A 57 -30.69 7.16 4.06
N ALA A 58 -31.28 7.62 2.96
CA ALA A 58 -32.67 7.42 2.64
C ALA A 58 -32.89 6.44 1.47
N MET A 59 -31.83 5.86 0.90
CA MET A 59 -31.97 4.88 -0.20
C MET A 59 -32.05 3.46 0.34
N ASN A 60 -32.98 2.68 -0.22
CA ASN A 60 -33.02 1.25 0.02
C ASN A 60 -31.84 0.57 -0.71
N GLU A 61 -31.14 -0.34 -0.03
CA GLU A 61 -30.02 -1.09 -0.55
C GLU A 61 -30.32 -1.79 -1.91
N ASN A 62 -31.50 -2.35 -2.06
CA ASN A 62 -31.90 -3.00 -3.32
C ASN A 62 -31.93 -2.01 -4.49
N ASN A 63 -32.32 -0.75 -4.24
CA ASN A 63 -32.31 0.29 -5.26
C ASN A 63 -30.88 0.68 -5.62
N ILE A 64 -29.96 0.75 -4.65
CA ILE A 64 -28.54 1.01 -4.92
C ILE A 64 -27.94 -0.09 -5.80
N VAL A 65 -28.16 -1.34 -5.44
CA VAL A 65 -27.70 -2.50 -6.24
C VAL A 65 -28.32 -2.49 -7.64
N ARG A 66 -29.59 -2.15 -7.78
CA ARG A 66 -30.25 -2.01 -9.09
C ARG A 66 -29.58 -0.93 -9.94
N ILE A 67 -29.36 0.26 -9.38
CA ILE A 67 -28.68 1.39 -10.04
C ILE A 67 -27.29 0.95 -10.52
N PHE A 68 -26.52 0.29 -9.68
CA PHE A 68 -25.17 -0.16 -10.04
C PHE A 68 -25.20 -1.20 -11.18
N ARG A 69 -26.18 -2.09 -11.21
CA ARG A 69 -26.35 -3.05 -12.31
C ARG A 69 -26.68 -2.37 -13.65
N GLU A 70 -27.50 -1.32 -13.62
CA GLU A 70 -27.81 -0.54 -14.83
C GLU A 70 -26.56 0.23 -15.32
N ILE A 71 -25.77 0.79 -14.40
CA ILE A 71 -24.51 1.49 -14.74
C ILE A 71 -23.46 0.50 -15.24
N GLU A 72 -23.39 -0.71 -14.69
CA GLU A 72 -22.45 -1.76 -15.14
C GLU A 72 -22.58 -2.04 -16.65
N ALA A 73 -23.77 -1.95 -17.20
CA ALA A 73 -24.02 -2.16 -18.61
C ALA A 73 -23.57 -0.99 -19.51
N CYS A 74 -23.24 0.17 -18.93
CA CYS A 74 -22.78 1.34 -19.68
C CYS A 74 -21.27 1.27 -20.01
N PRO A 75 -20.80 1.98 -21.05
CA PRO A 75 -19.37 2.12 -21.32
C PRO A 75 -18.63 2.64 -20.09
N GLN A 76 -17.51 2.00 -19.68
CA GLN A 76 -16.75 2.31 -18.46
C GLN A 76 -17.56 2.24 -17.15
N GLY A 77 -18.69 1.55 -17.16
CA GLY A 77 -19.60 1.48 -16.01
C GLY A 77 -18.94 0.93 -14.74
N LEU A 78 -18.03 -0.05 -14.85
CA LEU A 78 -17.31 -0.59 -13.70
C LEU A 78 -16.46 0.47 -13.00
N LEU A 79 -15.73 1.30 -13.75
CA LEU A 79 -14.93 2.39 -13.18
C LEU A 79 -15.82 3.40 -12.47
N CYS A 80 -16.93 3.76 -13.08
CA CYS A 80 -17.92 4.64 -12.49
C CYS A 80 -18.47 4.08 -11.17
N ILE A 81 -18.79 2.78 -11.12
CA ILE A 81 -19.28 2.11 -9.91
C ILE A 81 -18.27 2.18 -8.78
N PHE A 82 -16.99 1.87 -9.02
CA PHE A 82 -15.97 1.96 -7.96
C PHE A 82 -15.78 3.39 -7.47
N ARG A 83 -15.78 4.38 -8.35
CA ARG A 83 -15.74 5.79 -7.97
C ARG A 83 -16.96 6.20 -7.14
N MET A 84 -18.16 5.72 -7.48
CA MET A 84 -19.36 5.95 -6.68
C MET A 84 -19.30 5.20 -5.35
N ALA A 85 -18.83 3.95 -5.35
CA ALA A 85 -18.71 3.14 -4.14
C ALA A 85 -17.65 3.68 -3.17
N SER A 86 -16.57 4.26 -3.68
CA SER A 86 -15.52 4.88 -2.83
C SER A 86 -16.06 6.05 -1.99
N MET A 87 -17.17 6.67 -2.40
CA MET A 87 -17.82 7.74 -1.63
C MET A 87 -18.49 7.25 -0.34
N PHE A 88 -18.84 5.95 -0.25
CA PHE A 88 -19.30 5.35 1.00
C PHE A 88 -18.17 5.17 2.03
N THR A 89 -16.92 5.35 1.62
CA THR A 89 -15.79 5.03 2.47
C THR A 89 -15.53 6.07 3.57
N PHE A 90 -16.11 7.24 3.48
CA PHE A 90 -15.91 8.31 4.46
C PHE A 90 -16.56 8.03 5.83
N GLY A 91 -17.51 7.08 5.92
CA GLY A 91 -18.22 6.78 7.15
C GLY A 91 -18.29 5.31 7.56
N ARG A 92 -17.53 4.39 6.95
CA ARG A 92 -17.68 2.92 7.12
C ARG A 92 -19.09 2.42 6.78
N GLU A 93 -19.76 3.11 5.89
CA GLU A 93 -21.18 2.88 5.59
C GLU A 93 -21.42 1.60 4.80
N LEU A 94 -20.39 1.07 4.08
CA LEU A 94 -20.53 -0.18 3.35
C LEU A 94 -20.92 -1.36 4.24
N ALA A 95 -20.46 -1.39 5.49
CA ALA A 95 -20.85 -2.42 6.45
C ALA A 95 -22.37 -2.46 6.74
N LEU A 96 -23.08 -1.35 6.48
CA LEU A 96 -24.54 -1.26 6.63
C LEU A 96 -25.29 -1.84 5.43
N TYR A 97 -24.59 -2.17 4.35
CA TYR A 97 -25.17 -2.59 3.07
C TYR A 97 -24.61 -3.97 2.62
N PRO A 98 -24.98 -5.08 3.27
CA PRO A 98 -24.38 -6.39 3.00
C PRO A 98 -24.61 -6.92 1.58
N LYS A 99 -25.75 -6.61 0.94
CA LYS A 99 -26.03 -7.01 -0.45
C LYS A 99 -25.18 -6.21 -1.43
N LEU A 100 -25.00 -4.92 -1.16
CA LEU A 100 -24.12 -4.05 -1.94
C LEU A 100 -22.68 -4.51 -1.80
N THR A 101 -22.22 -4.78 -0.59
CA THR A 101 -20.89 -5.32 -0.32
C THR A 101 -20.62 -6.58 -1.13
N LYS A 102 -21.55 -7.56 -1.06
CA LYS A 102 -21.42 -8.80 -1.83
C LYS A 102 -21.40 -8.58 -3.34
N TYR A 103 -22.21 -7.65 -3.84
CA TYR A 103 -22.23 -7.30 -5.25
C TYR A 103 -20.90 -6.65 -5.68
N LEU A 104 -20.36 -5.73 -4.89
CA LEU A 104 -19.08 -5.09 -5.16
C LEU A 104 -17.91 -6.08 -5.09
N GLN A 105 -17.89 -7.01 -4.14
CA GLN A 105 -16.89 -8.10 -4.10
C GLN A 105 -16.88 -8.90 -5.40
N MET A 106 -18.07 -9.28 -5.90
CA MET A 106 -18.19 -9.99 -7.18
C MET A 106 -17.66 -9.15 -8.36
N LEU A 107 -17.94 -7.85 -8.40
CA LEU A 107 -17.42 -6.95 -9.44
C LEU A 107 -15.91 -6.79 -9.34
N MET A 108 -15.35 -6.68 -8.13
CA MET A 108 -13.92 -6.55 -7.91
C MET A 108 -13.15 -7.75 -8.45
N MET A 109 -13.65 -8.96 -8.27
CA MET A 109 -13.02 -10.17 -8.82
C MET A 109 -13.08 -10.22 -10.36
N ARG A 110 -14.05 -9.56 -10.98
CA ARG A 110 -14.15 -9.44 -12.45
C ARG A 110 -13.30 -8.31 -13.02
N PHE A 111 -13.18 -7.21 -12.27
CA PHE A 111 -12.46 -6.01 -12.72
C PHE A 111 -10.96 -6.26 -12.83
N ARG A 112 -10.37 -7.01 -11.91
CA ARG A 112 -8.94 -7.26 -11.75
C ARG A 112 -8.12 -5.96 -11.80
N PHE A 113 -6.96 -5.92 -11.20
CA PHE A 113 -6.02 -4.80 -11.37
C PHE A 113 -5.57 -4.76 -12.83
N VAL A 114 -6.25 -3.96 -13.63
CA VAL A 114 -5.86 -3.71 -15.01
C VAL A 114 -4.95 -2.49 -15.01
N SER A 115 -3.98 -2.45 -15.90
CA SER A 115 -2.98 -1.39 -16.11
C SER A 115 -3.58 -0.02 -16.51
N ALA A 116 -4.76 0.32 -16.03
CA ALA A 116 -5.42 1.58 -16.30
C ALA A 116 -5.08 2.55 -15.17
N THR A 117 -4.58 3.69 -15.52
CA THR A 117 -4.31 4.91 -14.75
C THR A 117 -4.47 4.84 -13.20
N MET A 118 -3.51 5.34 -12.45
CA MET A 118 -3.48 5.38 -10.96
C MET A 118 -4.82 5.78 -10.31
N ILE A 119 -5.57 6.69 -10.90
CA ILE A 119 -6.87 7.19 -10.42
C ILE A 119 -7.92 6.08 -10.27
N ASN A 120 -7.86 5.04 -11.11
CA ASN A 120 -8.84 3.94 -11.06
C ASN A 120 -8.51 2.91 -9.99
N ASN A 121 -7.24 2.74 -9.67
CA ASN A 121 -6.81 1.81 -8.64
C ASN A 121 -7.13 2.33 -7.23
N ASP A 122 -7.06 3.65 -7.00
CA ASP A 122 -7.35 4.26 -5.70
C ASP A 122 -8.79 4.00 -5.24
N ASP A 123 -9.76 4.21 -6.11
CA ASP A 123 -11.17 3.95 -5.78
C ASP A 123 -11.42 2.47 -5.49
N TYR A 124 -10.80 1.59 -6.28
CA TYR A 124 -10.85 0.14 -6.04
C TYR A 124 -10.24 -0.22 -4.68
N ILE A 125 -9.05 0.29 -4.38
CA ILE A 125 -8.34 0.02 -3.12
C ILE A 125 -9.13 0.55 -1.93
N ARG A 126 -9.70 1.74 -2.01
CA ARG A 126 -10.55 2.31 -0.95
C ARG A 126 -11.75 1.42 -0.64
N VAL A 127 -12.43 0.93 -1.67
CA VAL A 127 -13.55 -0.01 -1.49
C VAL A 127 -13.09 -1.31 -0.85
N ALA A 128 -11.95 -1.88 -1.28
CA ALA A 128 -11.37 -3.07 -0.67
C ALA A 128 -11.05 -2.87 0.82
N LYS A 129 -10.40 -1.77 1.18
CA LYS A 129 -10.07 -1.44 2.58
C LYS A 129 -11.32 -1.43 3.48
N GLN A 130 -12.41 -0.86 3.00
CA GLN A 130 -13.66 -0.83 3.76
C GLN A 130 -14.21 -2.23 4.03
N MET A 131 -14.21 -3.10 3.03
CA MET A 131 -14.73 -4.46 3.15
C MET A 131 -13.87 -5.34 4.06
N LEU A 132 -12.57 -5.09 4.06
CA LEU A 132 -11.60 -5.90 4.81
C LEU A 132 -11.36 -5.41 6.24
N PHE A 133 -11.84 -4.23 6.59
CA PHE A 133 -11.51 -3.56 7.86
C PHE A 133 -11.87 -4.39 9.10
N ASP A 134 -13.00 -5.10 9.08
CA ASP A 134 -13.51 -5.84 10.24
C ASP A 134 -12.87 -7.23 10.44
N GLY A 135 -12.00 -7.68 9.54
CA GLY A 135 -11.32 -8.96 9.65
C GLY A 135 -12.20 -10.19 9.38
N LYS A 136 -13.38 -10.03 8.78
CA LYS A 136 -14.37 -11.12 8.60
C LYS A 136 -14.32 -11.79 7.22
N GLU A 137 -13.86 -11.08 6.21
CA GLU A 137 -13.93 -11.48 4.81
C GLU A 137 -12.68 -12.24 4.36
N VAL A 138 -12.37 -13.37 5.00
CA VAL A 138 -11.11 -14.12 4.79
C VAL A 138 -10.90 -14.55 3.35
N ALA A 139 -11.92 -15.14 2.70
CA ALA A 139 -11.81 -15.58 1.32
C ALA A 139 -11.54 -14.41 0.37
N PHE A 140 -12.27 -13.31 0.55
CA PHE A 140 -12.10 -12.11 -0.24
C PHE A 140 -10.72 -11.46 -0.02
N ALA A 141 -10.19 -11.49 1.21
CA ALA A 141 -8.84 -11.01 1.50
C ALA A 141 -7.76 -11.79 0.76
N VAL A 142 -7.88 -13.12 0.70
CA VAL A 142 -6.98 -13.99 -0.08
C VAL A 142 -7.07 -13.65 -1.58
N ASP A 143 -8.27 -13.54 -2.13
CA ASP A 143 -8.50 -13.22 -3.53
C ASP A 143 -7.88 -11.85 -3.90
N ILE A 144 -8.11 -10.81 -3.09
CA ILE A 144 -7.53 -9.48 -3.28
C ILE A 144 -6.00 -9.53 -3.20
N HIS A 145 -5.46 -10.21 -2.20
CA HIS A 145 -4.02 -10.37 -2.05
C HIS A 145 -3.38 -11.01 -3.30
N GLN A 146 -3.96 -12.09 -3.80
CA GLN A 146 -3.47 -12.77 -5.01
C GLN A 146 -3.55 -11.87 -6.25
N GLU A 147 -4.62 -11.10 -6.43
CA GLU A 147 -4.73 -10.16 -7.55
C GLU A 147 -3.69 -9.03 -7.42
N ILE A 148 -3.39 -8.54 -6.22
CA ILE A 148 -2.31 -7.57 -6.01
C ILE A 148 -0.95 -8.18 -6.36
N LEU A 149 -0.64 -9.39 -5.90
CA LEU A 149 0.63 -10.06 -6.25
C LEU A 149 0.79 -10.24 -7.77
N LYS A 150 -0.28 -10.63 -8.47
CA LYS A 150 -0.28 -10.71 -9.94
C LYS A 150 -0.03 -9.35 -10.60
N TYR A 151 -0.61 -8.28 -10.05
CA TYR A 151 -0.38 -6.93 -10.53
C TYR A 151 1.07 -6.49 -10.31
N LEU A 152 1.62 -6.69 -9.10
CA LEU A 152 2.98 -6.36 -8.76
C LEU A 152 4.04 -7.16 -9.54
N SER A 153 3.70 -8.33 -10.07
CA SER A 153 4.62 -9.15 -10.86
C SER A 153 4.76 -8.70 -12.32
N LYS A 154 3.91 -7.78 -12.83
CA LYS A 154 3.96 -7.30 -14.21
C LYS A 154 5.14 -6.36 -14.40
N THR A 155 5.90 -6.52 -15.48
CA THR A 155 7.09 -5.72 -15.78
C THR A 155 6.80 -4.37 -16.41
N ASP A 156 5.62 -4.19 -16.99
CA ASP A 156 5.19 -3.01 -17.74
C ASP A 156 4.51 -1.94 -16.90
N VAL A 157 4.38 -2.17 -15.59
CA VAL A 157 3.75 -1.22 -14.67
C VAL A 157 4.81 -0.28 -14.13
N ILE A 158 4.69 1.02 -14.47
CA ILE A 158 5.47 2.09 -13.84
C ILE A 158 4.72 2.53 -12.59
N GLU A 159 5.27 2.28 -11.42
CA GLU A 159 4.59 2.59 -10.17
C GLU A 159 5.35 3.57 -9.29
N ASN A 160 4.60 4.56 -8.84
CA ASN A 160 4.78 5.13 -7.52
C ASN A 160 3.78 4.42 -6.60
N PHE A 161 4.28 3.62 -5.64
CA PHE A 161 3.41 2.94 -4.68
C PHE A 161 2.64 3.96 -3.87
N ASP A 162 1.35 3.90 -4.08
CA ASP A 162 0.39 4.78 -3.50
C ASP A 162 0.21 4.46 -2.01
N TYR A 163 0.02 5.50 -1.23
CA TYR A 163 -0.35 5.44 0.17
C TYR A 163 -1.55 4.48 0.42
N GLU A 164 -2.54 4.50 -0.45
CA GLU A 164 -3.75 3.68 -0.37
C GLU A 164 -3.44 2.16 -0.43
N LEU A 165 -2.51 1.74 -1.29
CA LEU A 165 -2.13 0.33 -1.40
C LEU A 165 -1.38 -0.16 -0.15
N ARG A 166 -0.56 0.70 0.46
CA ARG A 166 0.11 0.39 1.74
C ARG A 166 -0.89 0.20 2.85
N GLU A 167 -1.85 1.11 3.00
CA GLU A 167 -2.92 0.97 4.01
C GLU A 167 -3.74 -0.31 3.81
N LEU A 168 -4.00 -0.70 2.56
CA LEU A 168 -4.66 -1.98 2.28
C LEU A 168 -3.81 -3.15 2.75
N TYR A 169 -2.49 -3.12 2.47
CA TYR A 169 -1.59 -4.17 2.94
C TYR A 169 -1.45 -4.20 4.45
N ASP A 170 -1.45 -3.06 5.12
CA ASP A 170 -1.48 -2.99 6.59
C ASP A 170 -2.72 -3.69 7.16
N ILE A 171 -3.89 -3.51 6.54
CA ILE A 171 -5.13 -4.23 6.92
C ILE A 171 -4.99 -5.73 6.65
N LEU A 172 -4.45 -6.13 5.49
CA LEU A 172 -4.25 -7.53 5.14
C LEU A 172 -3.33 -8.23 6.13
N ILE A 173 -2.22 -7.62 6.50
CA ILE A 173 -1.27 -8.16 7.47
C ILE A 173 -1.85 -8.13 8.88
N ASP A 174 -2.50 -7.04 9.29
CA ASP A 174 -3.05 -6.92 10.65
C ASP A 174 -4.18 -7.92 10.91
N LYS A 175 -5.07 -8.15 9.94
CA LYS A 175 -6.31 -8.92 10.12
C LYS A 175 -6.30 -10.30 9.48
N TYR A 176 -5.50 -10.51 8.44
CA TYR A 176 -5.58 -11.71 7.59
C TYR A 176 -4.24 -12.42 7.39
N TYR A 177 -3.21 -12.08 8.17
CA TYR A 177 -1.85 -12.60 8.05
C TYR A 177 -1.80 -14.12 7.81
N ILE A 178 -2.46 -14.90 8.67
CA ILE A 178 -2.45 -16.37 8.59
C ILE A 178 -2.98 -16.87 7.25
N ALA A 179 -4.00 -16.21 6.71
CA ALA A 179 -4.62 -16.62 5.45
C ALA A 179 -3.77 -16.28 4.21
N ILE A 180 -3.02 -15.16 4.26
CA ILE A 180 -2.23 -14.69 3.13
C ILE A 180 -0.74 -15.07 3.22
N TRP A 181 -0.25 -15.51 4.38
CA TRP A 181 1.18 -15.75 4.61
C TRP A 181 1.83 -16.70 3.62
N LYS A 182 1.13 -17.77 3.26
CA LYS A 182 1.66 -18.73 2.30
C LYS A 182 2.01 -18.11 0.95
N ASP A 183 1.10 -17.29 0.41
CA ASP A 183 1.30 -16.66 -0.89
C ASP A 183 2.30 -15.51 -0.78
N LEU A 184 2.23 -14.72 0.30
CA LEU A 184 3.18 -13.65 0.59
C LEU A 184 4.60 -14.17 0.77
N SER A 185 4.81 -15.22 1.57
CA SER A 185 6.11 -15.82 1.81
C SER A 185 6.71 -16.40 0.52
N THR A 186 5.90 -17.05 -0.32
CA THR A 186 6.32 -17.51 -1.64
C THR A 186 6.76 -16.34 -2.53
N ALA A 187 6.01 -15.25 -2.55
CA ALA A 187 6.35 -14.05 -3.32
C ALA A 187 7.64 -13.38 -2.82
N LEU A 188 7.87 -13.37 -1.51
CA LEU A 188 9.09 -12.80 -0.91
C LEU A 188 10.37 -13.58 -1.28
N VAL A 189 10.30 -14.88 -1.55
CA VAL A 189 11.46 -15.69 -1.91
C VAL A 189 11.53 -16.07 -3.40
N ASN A 190 10.51 -15.68 -4.18
CA ASN A 190 10.52 -15.92 -5.62
C ASN A 190 11.60 -15.08 -6.31
N ASP A 191 12.44 -15.73 -7.08
CA ASP A 191 13.56 -15.11 -7.80
C ASP A 191 13.36 -15.12 -9.33
N GLU A 192 12.22 -15.60 -9.80
CA GLU A 192 11.86 -15.55 -11.20
C GLU A 192 11.71 -14.09 -11.67
N ASN A 193 12.15 -13.82 -12.89
CA ASN A 193 12.08 -12.48 -13.53
C ASN A 193 12.89 -11.36 -12.84
N GLY A 194 14.05 -11.66 -12.26
CA GLY A 194 14.95 -10.66 -11.70
C GLY A 194 14.37 -9.89 -10.52
N SER A 195 13.49 -10.56 -9.76
CA SER A 195 12.96 -10.03 -8.49
C SER A 195 12.11 -8.75 -8.55
N VAL A 196 11.51 -8.42 -9.70
CA VAL A 196 10.61 -7.24 -9.82
C VAL A 196 9.53 -7.27 -8.74
N LEU A 197 8.90 -8.42 -8.52
CA LEU A 197 7.89 -8.59 -7.46
C LEU A 197 8.48 -8.31 -6.07
N TYR A 198 9.67 -8.82 -5.79
CA TYR A 198 10.32 -8.59 -4.50
C TYR A 198 10.62 -7.10 -4.26
N TYR A 199 11.18 -6.39 -5.24
CA TYR A 199 11.46 -4.95 -5.08
C TYR A 199 10.20 -4.14 -4.80
N ARG A 200 9.10 -4.47 -5.48
CA ARG A 200 7.82 -3.83 -5.23
C ARG A 200 7.23 -4.17 -3.86
N LEU A 201 7.35 -5.44 -3.46
CA LEU A 201 6.98 -5.84 -2.10
C LEU A 201 7.87 -5.16 -1.06
N LYS A 202 9.16 -4.98 -1.33
CA LYS A 202 10.08 -4.24 -0.45
C LYS A 202 9.63 -2.80 -0.26
N ASP A 203 9.27 -2.11 -1.34
CA ASP A 203 8.75 -0.75 -1.26
C ASP A 203 7.41 -0.67 -0.51
N LEU A 204 6.58 -1.70 -0.62
CA LEU A 204 5.27 -1.77 0.00
C LEU A 204 5.33 -2.15 1.49
N LEU A 205 6.15 -3.14 1.83
CA LEU A 205 6.20 -3.78 3.15
C LEU A 205 7.35 -3.30 4.03
N GLY A 206 8.37 -2.69 3.41
CA GLY A 206 9.59 -2.27 4.10
C GLY A 206 9.50 -0.85 4.67
N VAL A 207 10.60 -0.46 5.27
CA VAL A 207 10.77 0.92 5.77
C VAL A 207 10.88 1.88 4.59
N SER A 208 10.16 2.98 4.68
CA SER A 208 10.26 4.10 3.75
C SER A 208 10.06 5.41 4.50
N VAL A 209 10.31 6.54 3.83
CA VAL A 209 10.04 7.88 4.40
C VAL A 209 8.58 8.02 4.88
N MET A 210 7.66 7.28 4.25
CA MET A 210 6.23 7.29 4.60
C MET A 210 5.83 6.15 5.54
N ASN A 211 6.72 5.22 5.86
CA ASN A 211 6.44 4.07 6.72
C ASN A 211 7.67 3.69 7.56
N GLU A 212 7.81 4.34 8.70
CA GLU A 212 8.91 4.06 9.64
C GLU A 212 8.68 2.76 10.45
N ASN A 213 7.42 2.32 10.59
CA ASN A 213 7.03 1.14 11.39
C ASN A 213 6.12 0.20 10.59
N PRO A 214 6.68 -0.59 9.66
CA PRO A 214 5.91 -1.53 8.86
C PRO A 214 5.13 -2.53 9.70
N VAL A 215 3.84 -2.71 9.40
CA VAL A 215 2.94 -3.60 10.15
C VAL A 215 3.41 -5.06 10.14
N LEU A 216 4.11 -5.48 9.09
CA LEU A 216 4.70 -6.83 8.99
C LEU A 216 5.59 -7.18 10.19
N PHE A 217 6.32 -6.20 10.74
CA PHE A 217 7.22 -6.39 11.88
C PHE A 217 6.63 -5.90 13.22
N ALA A 218 5.46 -5.27 13.20
CA ALA A 218 4.80 -4.79 14.42
C ALA A 218 4.24 -5.92 15.28
N LYS A 219 3.96 -7.08 14.68
CA LYS A 219 3.50 -8.28 15.35
C LYS A 219 4.60 -9.34 15.42
N ASN A 220 4.52 -10.19 16.41
CA ASN A 220 5.53 -11.27 16.57
C ASN A 220 5.23 -12.44 15.62
N HIS A 221 5.79 -12.39 14.44
CA HIS A 221 5.79 -13.46 13.44
C HIS A 221 7.18 -14.10 13.27
N SER A 222 8.07 -13.94 14.27
CA SER A 222 9.47 -14.38 14.19
C SER A 222 9.62 -15.85 13.81
N THR A 223 8.74 -16.73 14.34
CA THR A 223 8.77 -18.16 14.00
C THR A 223 8.52 -18.40 12.52
N ASP A 224 7.55 -17.72 11.92
CA ASP A 224 7.24 -17.89 10.48
C ASP A 224 8.39 -17.37 9.62
N PHE A 225 9.00 -16.24 10.02
CA PHE A 225 10.15 -15.66 9.32
C PHE A 225 11.39 -16.57 9.40
N MET A 226 11.68 -17.11 10.58
CA MET A 226 12.80 -18.05 10.75
C MET A 226 12.58 -19.37 10.00
N ASN A 227 11.35 -19.91 10.00
CA ASN A 227 11.00 -21.07 9.19
C ASN A 227 11.19 -20.82 7.68
N LEU A 228 10.89 -19.61 7.21
CA LEU A 228 11.13 -19.24 5.83
C LEU A 228 12.64 -19.10 5.54
N CYS A 229 13.41 -18.52 6.45
CA CYS A 229 14.87 -18.47 6.37
C CYS A 229 15.49 -19.88 6.31
N ASP A 230 14.98 -20.81 7.12
CA ASP A 230 15.44 -22.20 7.12
C ASP A 230 15.13 -22.93 5.81
N SER A 231 13.98 -22.62 5.22
CA SER A 231 13.56 -23.23 3.94
C SER A 231 14.30 -22.63 2.73
N TYR A 232 14.73 -21.37 2.82
CA TYR A 232 15.38 -20.62 1.75
C TYR A 232 16.62 -19.86 2.26
N PRO A 233 17.66 -20.56 2.75
CA PRO A 233 18.77 -19.94 3.49
C PRO A 233 19.63 -18.96 2.67
N ASN A 234 19.60 -19.06 1.35
CA ASN A 234 20.36 -18.20 0.44
C ASN A 234 19.60 -16.95 -0.03
N ILE A 235 18.29 -16.82 0.30
CA ILE A 235 17.45 -15.74 -0.21
C ILE A 235 16.69 -15.04 0.93
N ALA A 236 15.97 -15.79 1.77
CA ALA A 236 15.07 -15.20 2.76
C ALA A 236 15.78 -14.37 3.84
N PRO A 237 16.95 -14.79 4.41
CA PRO A 237 17.61 -14.02 5.46
C PRO A 237 17.96 -12.59 5.03
N GLN A 238 18.60 -12.43 3.86
CA GLN A 238 18.96 -11.10 3.35
C GLN A 238 17.75 -10.24 3.07
N ARG A 239 16.66 -10.81 2.51
CA ARG A 239 15.43 -10.07 2.20
C ARG A 239 14.72 -9.59 3.46
N PHE A 240 14.68 -10.41 4.52
CA PHE A 240 14.13 -9.94 5.79
C PHE A 240 14.99 -8.84 6.42
N VAL A 241 16.30 -8.95 6.36
CA VAL A 241 17.19 -7.89 6.84
C VAL A 241 16.98 -6.58 6.08
N GLU A 242 16.72 -6.64 4.77
CA GLU A 242 16.40 -5.45 3.97
C GLU A 242 15.05 -4.81 4.29
N LEU A 243 14.06 -5.61 4.67
CA LEU A 243 12.70 -5.15 4.99
C LEU A 243 12.56 -4.62 6.41
N MET A 244 13.42 -5.09 7.32
CA MET A 244 13.25 -4.88 8.76
C MET A 244 13.49 -3.43 9.16
N PRO A 245 12.61 -2.83 9.99
CA PRO A 245 12.83 -1.48 10.50
C PRO A 245 13.99 -1.47 11.50
N ILE A 246 14.97 -0.63 11.24
CA ILE A 246 16.06 -0.30 12.17
C ILE A 246 15.96 1.21 12.43
N PRO A 247 15.36 1.64 13.55
CA PRO A 247 15.24 3.07 13.88
C PRO A 247 16.60 3.75 13.94
N GLN A 248 16.69 4.97 13.41
CA GLN A 248 17.95 5.74 13.39
C GLN A 248 18.56 5.98 14.77
N ASN A 249 17.72 6.06 15.80
CA ASN A 249 18.11 6.24 17.19
C ASN A 249 18.09 4.94 18.01
N ALA A 250 18.04 3.78 17.34
CA ALA A 250 18.03 2.48 18.01
C ALA A 250 19.34 2.26 18.78
N LYS A 251 19.23 1.82 20.02
CA LYS A 251 20.37 1.42 20.85
C LYS A 251 20.72 -0.06 20.75
N GLN A 252 19.81 -0.84 20.20
CA GLN A 252 19.93 -2.28 20.01
C GLN A 252 19.26 -2.67 18.70
N PHE A 253 19.77 -3.71 18.06
CA PHE A 253 19.10 -4.33 16.92
C PHE A 253 17.82 -5.05 17.34
N PRO A 254 16.82 -5.14 16.45
CA PRO A 254 15.64 -5.97 16.67
C PRO A 254 16.03 -7.42 16.98
N ALA A 255 15.29 -8.07 17.91
CA ALA A 255 15.59 -9.44 18.31
C ALA A 255 15.62 -10.43 17.13
N LEU A 256 14.68 -10.30 16.18
CA LEU A 256 14.64 -11.11 14.97
C LEU A 256 15.90 -10.92 14.12
N LEU A 257 16.42 -9.70 14.01
CA LEU A 257 17.67 -9.46 13.29
C LEU A 257 18.85 -10.18 13.93
N LEU A 258 18.95 -10.13 15.26
CA LEU A 258 20.02 -10.84 15.99
C LEU A 258 19.91 -12.35 15.78
N GLU A 259 18.68 -12.91 15.78
CA GLU A 259 18.46 -14.34 15.50
C GLU A 259 18.86 -14.71 14.06
N ILE A 260 18.55 -13.86 13.09
CA ILE A 260 19.01 -14.05 11.69
C ILE A 260 20.55 -13.98 11.62
N LEU A 261 21.19 -13.04 12.30
CA LEU A 261 22.64 -12.91 12.31
C LEU A 261 23.33 -14.09 12.99
N GLU A 262 22.79 -14.61 14.09
CA GLU A 262 23.33 -15.81 14.76
C GLU A 262 23.33 -17.03 13.84
N LYS A 263 22.38 -17.16 12.95
CA LYS A 263 22.23 -18.34 12.10
C LYS A 263 22.82 -18.15 10.71
N TYR A 264 22.65 -16.96 10.14
CA TYR A 264 22.97 -16.65 8.73
C TYR A 264 24.01 -15.54 8.55
N GLY A 265 24.54 -14.96 9.62
CA GLY A 265 25.54 -13.90 9.56
C GLY A 265 26.89 -14.29 8.95
N GLY A 266 27.08 -15.58 8.66
CA GLY A 266 28.19 -16.08 7.84
C GLY A 266 28.07 -15.77 6.33
N HIS A 267 26.89 -15.37 5.82
CA HIS A 267 26.64 -15.05 4.41
C HIS A 267 26.92 -13.56 4.13
N ASP A 268 27.70 -13.27 3.06
CA ASP A 268 28.04 -11.89 2.69
C ASP A 268 26.82 -11.07 2.32
N GLU A 269 25.84 -11.70 1.68
CA GLU A 269 24.60 -11.07 1.24
C GLU A 269 23.76 -10.55 2.42
N VAL A 270 23.76 -11.27 3.55
CA VAL A 270 23.06 -10.85 4.78
C VAL A 270 23.74 -9.61 5.38
N LEU A 271 25.05 -9.58 5.45
CA LEU A 271 25.82 -8.44 5.98
C LEU A 271 25.74 -7.24 5.04
N MET A 272 25.74 -7.45 3.72
CA MET A 272 25.52 -6.41 2.73
C MET A 272 24.12 -5.82 2.85
N ALA A 273 23.10 -6.65 3.00
CA ALA A 273 21.72 -6.21 3.23
C ALA A 273 21.60 -5.36 4.50
N LEU A 274 22.28 -5.76 5.58
CA LEU A 274 22.32 -5.00 6.83
C LEU A 274 23.02 -3.65 6.64
N GLY A 275 24.13 -3.60 5.94
CA GLY A 275 24.85 -2.36 5.63
C GLY A 275 23.98 -1.40 4.82
N ASN A 276 23.27 -1.88 3.81
CA ASN A 276 22.36 -1.10 3.00
C ASN A 276 21.18 -0.56 3.84
N ASN A 277 20.61 -1.38 4.71
CA ASN A 277 19.50 -0.99 5.57
C ASN A 277 19.91 0.10 6.57
N ILE A 278 21.03 -0.06 7.26
CA ILE A 278 21.56 0.94 8.20
C ILE A 278 21.97 2.23 7.46
N GLY A 279 22.50 2.11 6.25
CA GLY A 279 23.02 3.23 5.45
C GLY A 279 21.93 4.07 4.76
N THR A 280 20.69 3.60 4.69
CA THR A 280 19.61 4.29 3.98
C THR A 280 18.90 5.30 4.89
N PHE A 281 19.23 6.59 4.73
CA PHE A 281 18.60 7.66 5.52
C PHE A 281 18.62 8.99 4.78
N ALA A 282 17.70 9.87 5.17
CA ALA A 282 17.68 11.26 4.75
C ALA A 282 18.15 12.15 5.92
N VAL A 283 19.12 13.03 5.67
CA VAL A 283 19.63 13.97 6.68
C VAL A 283 19.26 15.38 6.30
N SER A 284 18.73 16.11 7.26
CA SER A 284 18.61 17.56 7.20
C SER A 284 19.57 18.16 8.21
N GLY A 285 20.65 18.79 7.74
CA GLY A 285 21.74 19.32 8.58
C GLY A 285 22.96 18.40 8.67
N SER A 286 23.65 18.37 9.81
CA SER A 286 24.85 17.55 10.02
C SER A 286 24.50 16.06 10.09
N ALA A 287 25.24 15.21 9.36
CA ALA A 287 25.12 13.76 9.41
C ALA A 287 25.87 13.14 10.61
N ILE A 288 26.73 13.89 11.29
CA ILE A 288 27.62 13.40 12.35
C ILE A 288 26.87 12.72 13.49
N PRO A 289 25.78 13.29 14.08
CA PRO A 289 25.07 12.64 15.19
C PRO A 289 24.48 11.29 14.79
N MET A 290 24.11 11.14 13.54
CA MET A 290 23.55 9.89 13.03
C MET A 290 24.65 8.83 12.84
N PHE A 291 25.80 9.19 12.28
CA PHE A 291 26.96 8.28 12.21
C PHE A 291 27.39 7.81 13.60
N GLU A 292 27.35 8.70 14.62
CA GLU A 292 27.65 8.34 16.01
C GLU A 292 26.64 7.31 16.55
N ASN A 293 25.34 7.48 16.27
CA ASN A 293 24.30 6.52 16.63
C ASN A 293 24.53 5.16 15.93
N GLN A 294 24.86 5.16 14.65
CA GLN A 294 25.18 3.93 13.90
C GLN A 294 26.42 3.23 14.47
N ILE A 295 27.47 3.97 14.84
CA ILE A 295 28.65 3.41 15.49
C ILE A 295 28.27 2.77 16.84
N SER A 296 27.43 3.43 17.62
CA SER A 296 26.94 2.90 18.89
C SER A 296 26.21 1.58 18.68
N LEU A 297 25.28 1.54 17.72
CA LEU A 297 24.48 0.35 17.36
C LEU A 297 25.38 -0.79 16.87
N LEU A 298 26.27 -0.55 15.90
CA LEU A 298 27.21 -1.53 15.36
C LEU A 298 28.19 -2.05 16.41
N SER A 299 28.52 -1.23 17.43
CA SER A 299 29.40 -1.64 18.53
C SER A 299 28.83 -2.81 19.34
N THR A 300 27.51 -3.01 19.32
CA THR A 300 26.87 -4.18 19.97
C THR A 300 27.23 -5.49 19.29
N LEU A 301 27.64 -5.47 18.00
CA LEU A 301 28.03 -6.64 17.22
C LEU A 301 29.54 -6.99 17.28
N LYS A 302 30.37 -6.16 17.90
CA LYS A 302 31.83 -6.43 17.95
C LYS A 302 32.22 -7.75 18.62
N ASN A 303 31.39 -8.19 19.55
CA ASN A 303 31.61 -9.44 20.29
C ASN A 303 30.68 -10.56 19.83
N HIS A 304 30.16 -10.47 18.60
CA HIS A 304 29.28 -11.49 18.05
C HIS A 304 30.01 -12.83 17.91
N SER A 305 29.29 -13.94 18.16
CA SER A 305 29.82 -15.32 18.11
C SER A 305 30.41 -15.68 16.74
N ILE A 306 29.81 -15.16 15.66
CA ILE A 306 30.30 -15.34 14.30
C ILE A 306 31.35 -14.26 13.99
N SER A 307 32.61 -14.66 13.82
CA SER A 307 33.76 -13.77 13.55
C SER A 307 33.57 -12.89 12.31
N LYS A 308 32.81 -13.35 11.32
CA LYS A 308 32.51 -12.60 10.11
C LYS A 308 31.59 -11.38 10.42
N VAL A 309 30.61 -11.53 11.32
CA VAL A 309 29.74 -10.46 11.78
C VAL A 309 30.53 -9.40 12.56
N SER A 310 31.35 -9.86 13.53
CA SER A 310 32.16 -8.92 14.33
C SER A 310 33.18 -8.19 13.47
N GLY A 311 33.86 -8.87 12.56
CA GLY A 311 34.82 -8.26 11.64
C GLY A 311 34.19 -7.29 10.64
N TRP A 312 32.98 -7.59 10.16
CA TRP A 312 32.18 -6.67 9.34
C TRP A 312 31.81 -5.42 10.12
N ALA A 313 31.28 -5.57 11.34
CA ALA A 313 30.90 -4.44 12.20
C ALA A 313 32.08 -3.51 12.49
N GLU A 314 33.29 -4.06 12.74
CA GLU A 314 34.51 -3.27 12.94
C GLU A 314 34.90 -2.47 11.69
N LYS A 315 34.77 -3.05 10.50
CA LYS A 315 35.03 -2.35 9.22
C LYS A 315 34.06 -1.19 9.02
N GLU A 316 32.77 -1.43 9.22
CA GLU A 316 31.73 -0.39 9.07
C GLU A 316 31.94 0.75 10.07
N ILE A 317 32.26 0.44 11.33
CA ILE A 317 32.61 1.46 12.34
C ILE A 317 33.83 2.28 11.89
N GLY A 318 34.84 1.61 11.33
CA GLY A 318 36.02 2.27 10.77
C GLY A 318 35.68 3.23 9.63
N TYR A 319 34.77 2.83 8.75
CA TYR A 319 34.27 3.66 7.65
C TYR A 319 33.47 4.87 8.16
N LEU A 320 32.52 4.68 9.09
CA LEU A 320 31.73 5.75 9.68
C LEU A 320 32.59 6.79 10.41
N LYS A 321 33.66 6.36 11.14
CA LYS A 321 34.58 7.27 11.78
C LYS A 321 35.37 8.17 10.79
N LYS A 322 35.68 7.62 9.59
CA LYS A 322 36.32 8.43 8.53
C LYS A 322 35.34 9.45 7.97
N ASN A 323 34.05 9.08 7.80
CA ASN A 323 33.01 10.02 7.35
C ASN A 323 32.82 11.15 8.36
N ILE A 324 32.75 10.85 9.67
CA ILE A 324 32.67 11.87 10.73
C ILE A 324 33.85 12.84 10.66
N ALA A 325 35.07 12.31 10.51
CA ALA A 325 36.28 13.19 10.43
C ALA A 325 36.21 14.09 9.19
N HIS A 326 35.77 13.58 8.06
CA HIS A 326 35.61 14.33 6.82
C HIS A 326 34.54 15.43 6.96
N ASP A 327 33.35 15.08 7.44
CA ASP A 327 32.23 16.01 7.58
C ASP A 327 32.55 17.11 8.61
N SER A 328 33.22 16.73 9.72
CA SER A 328 33.70 17.72 10.72
C SER A 328 34.69 18.74 10.13
N MET A 329 35.55 18.29 9.20
CA MET A 329 36.47 19.21 8.51
C MET A 329 35.69 20.18 7.60
N ILE A 330 34.73 19.69 6.82
CA ILE A 330 33.88 20.52 5.94
C ILE A 330 33.09 21.55 6.77
N GLU A 331 32.47 21.11 7.86
CA GLU A 331 31.70 22.00 8.73
C GLU A 331 32.56 23.11 9.32
N ASN A 332 33.78 22.78 9.78
CA ASN A 332 34.72 23.75 10.31
C ASN A 332 35.17 24.76 9.24
N GLU A 333 35.42 24.33 8.01
CA GLU A 333 35.75 25.21 6.88
C GLU A 333 34.62 26.16 6.51
N LEU A 334 33.37 25.66 6.52
CA LEU A 334 32.19 26.49 6.30
C LEU A 334 32.04 27.57 7.37
N TRP A 335 32.14 27.19 8.65
CA TRP A 335 32.10 28.14 9.77
C TRP A 335 33.22 29.19 9.73
N ALA A 336 34.41 28.81 9.24
CA ALA A 336 35.52 29.75 9.10
C ALA A 336 35.28 30.80 8.00
N LYS A 337 34.47 30.50 6.98
CA LYS A 337 34.12 31.45 5.90
C LYS A 337 33.04 32.47 6.30
N TYR A 338 32.27 32.19 7.36
CA TYR A 338 31.18 33.06 7.84
C TYR A 338 31.56 33.88 9.09
N LYS A 339 32.80 33.76 9.56
CA LYS A 339 33.41 34.65 10.58
C LYS A 339 34.23 35.74 9.90
#